data_3190f70d456931b779a58b6aba10b20b
#
_entry.id   3190f70d456931b779a58b6aba10b20b
#
_cell.length_a   1.000
_cell.length_b   1.000
_cell.length_c   1.000
_cell.angle_alpha   90.00
_cell.angle_beta   90.00
_cell.angle_gamma   90.00
#
_symmetry.space_group_name_H-M   'P 1'
#
loop_
_entity.id
_entity.type
_entity.pdbx_description
1 polymer ?
#
loop_
_entity_poly.entity_id
_entity_poly.type
_entity_poly.pdbx_seq_one_letter_code
_entity_poly.pdbx_strand_id
1 'polypeptide(L)'
;PDLGFFTLLLKDQTELLSLLIIVLGLSLTISTVDTLVNAISSLFVVDGKATFDLDKKTDYLKVSKYFIILLSIIAFAVASKGFDILYLFLLADLFCCAFVITVFYSFYKKINEKTAYFSIIIGLLAGFLMFPFPDFSKSLLVGVFLPKEYFSPFVAQSLLFLSFLVATFLPAIILRLKKN
;
A
#
# COMPACT_ATOMS: atom_id res chain seq x y z
N PRO A 1 12.08 -7.58 -14.77
CA PRO A 1 12.94 -7.32 -13.61
C PRO A 1 12.64 -8.27 -12.46
N ASP A 2 11.37 -8.61 -12.20
CA ASP A 2 10.92 -9.41 -11.05
C ASP A 2 11.43 -10.85 -11.04
N LEU A 3 11.73 -11.39 -12.21
CA LEU A 3 12.28 -12.73 -12.37
C LEU A 3 13.81 -12.76 -12.36
N GLY A 4 14.49 -11.62 -12.33
CA GLY A 4 15.95 -11.53 -12.46
C GLY A 4 16.72 -12.31 -11.41
N PHE A 5 16.23 -12.30 -10.17
CA PHE A 5 16.82 -13.07 -9.07
C PHE A 5 16.71 -14.59 -9.32
N PHE A 6 15.54 -15.07 -9.71
CA PHE A 6 15.31 -16.48 -9.99
C PHE A 6 16.04 -16.93 -11.25
N THR A 7 16.11 -16.10 -12.30
CA THR A 7 16.87 -16.45 -13.51
C THR A 7 18.37 -16.58 -13.25
N LEU A 8 18.94 -15.73 -12.38
CA LEU A 8 20.33 -15.83 -11.94
C LEU A 8 20.58 -17.10 -11.11
N LEU A 9 19.68 -17.41 -10.17
CA LEU A 9 19.81 -18.59 -9.33
C LEU A 9 19.62 -19.90 -10.09
N LEU A 10 18.80 -19.91 -11.15
CA LEU A 10 18.43 -21.12 -11.87
C LEU A 10 19.29 -21.38 -13.11
N LYS A 11 20.19 -20.45 -13.47
CA LYS A 11 20.92 -20.48 -14.75
C LYS A 11 21.84 -21.71 -14.95
N ASP A 12 22.46 -22.23 -13.88
CA ASP A 12 23.46 -23.31 -13.96
C ASP A 12 23.23 -24.38 -12.89
N GLN A 13 21.98 -24.61 -12.49
CA GLN A 13 21.65 -25.49 -11.37
C GLN A 13 21.13 -26.86 -11.84
N THR A 14 21.28 -27.87 -10.99
CA THR A 14 20.66 -29.18 -11.18
C THR A 14 19.12 -29.05 -11.02
N GLU A 15 18.37 -29.90 -11.72
CA GLU A 15 16.89 -29.91 -11.63
C GLU A 15 16.38 -29.99 -10.19
N LEU A 16 17.05 -30.82 -9.36
CA LEU A 16 16.72 -30.98 -7.95
C LEU A 16 16.87 -29.66 -7.18
N LEU A 17 17.95 -28.93 -7.40
CA LEU A 17 18.19 -27.66 -6.72
C LEU A 17 17.22 -26.58 -7.18
N SER A 18 16.90 -26.55 -8.47
CA SER A 18 15.87 -25.65 -9.02
C SER A 18 14.51 -25.90 -8.36
N LEU A 19 14.12 -27.16 -8.21
CA LEU A 19 12.87 -27.54 -7.54
C LEU A 19 12.86 -27.11 -6.06
N LEU A 20 13.97 -27.32 -5.37
CA LEU A 20 14.10 -26.89 -3.96
C LEU A 20 13.98 -25.36 -3.78
N ILE A 21 14.59 -24.58 -4.68
CA ILE A 21 14.50 -23.11 -4.65
C ILE A 21 13.06 -22.66 -4.88
N ILE A 22 12.35 -23.27 -5.85
CA ILE A 22 10.94 -22.93 -6.12
C ILE A 22 10.05 -23.27 -4.92
N VAL A 23 10.22 -24.46 -4.35
CA VAL A 23 9.45 -24.90 -3.17
C VAL A 23 9.72 -23.97 -1.97
N LEU A 24 10.98 -23.59 -1.75
CA LEU A 24 11.36 -22.66 -0.69
C LEU A 24 10.70 -21.29 -0.91
N GLY A 25 10.78 -20.74 -2.12
CA GLY A 25 10.15 -19.47 -2.47
C GLY A 25 8.64 -19.48 -2.28
N LEU A 26 7.96 -20.52 -2.72
CA LEU A 26 6.53 -20.71 -2.51
C LEU A 26 6.19 -20.82 -1.03
N SER A 27 6.96 -21.59 -0.26
CA SER A 27 6.73 -21.77 1.19
C SER A 27 6.87 -20.45 1.95
N LEU A 28 7.90 -19.65 1.64
CA LEU A 28 8.10 -18.33 2.24
C LEU A 28 6.96 -17.37 1.88
N THR A 29 6.52 -17.37 0.62
CA THR A 29 5.41 -16.52 0.17
C THR A 29 4.11 -16.89 0.88
N ILE A 30 3.77 -18.18 0.95
CA ILE A 30 2.56 -18.67 1.61
C ILE A 30 2.60 -18.32 3.11
N SER A 31 3.73 -18.54 3.78
CA SER A 31 3.91 -18.20 5.20
C SER A 31 3.72 -16.71 5.46
N THR A 32 4.25 -15.85 4.60
CA THR A 32 4.11 -14.40 4.72
C THR A 32 2.65 -13.97 4.53
N VAL A 33 1.98 -14.50 3.49
CA VAL A 33 0.57 -14.20 3.21
C VAL A 33 -0.33 -14.65 4.37
N ASP A 34 -0.11 -15.85 4.90
CA ASP A 34 -0.87 -16.36 6.06
C ASP A 34 -0.72 -15.44 7.27
N THR A 35 0.52 -15.04 7.59
CA THR A 35 0.80 -14.13 8.70
C THR A 35 0.11 -12.76 8.50
N LEU A 36 0.18 -12.18 7.30
CA LEU A 36 -0.46 -10.90 6.98
C LEU A 36 -1.97 -10.98 7.07
N VAL A 37 -2.58 -12.02 6.51
CA VAL A 37 -4.04 -12.22 6.55
C VAL A 37 -4.52 -12.36 7.98
N ASN A 38 -3.81 -13.14 8.82
CA ASN A 38 -4.14 -13.31 10.23
C ASN A 38 -3.98 -12.00 11.00
N ALA A 39 -2.92 -11.22 10.77
CA ALA A 39 -2.70 -9.94 11.42
C ALA A 39 -3.79 -8.93 11.05
N ILE A 40 -4.10 -8.75 9.76
CA ILE A 40 -5.13 -7.82 9.28
C ILE A 40 -6.51 -8.23 9.78
N SER A 41 -6.82 -9.53 9.75
CA SER A 41 -8.09 -10.07 10.25
C SER A 41 -8.27 -9.83 11.74
N SER A 42 -7.23 -10.07 12.54
CA SER A 42 -7.22 -9.80 13.98
C SER A 42 -7.42 -8.32 14.28
N LEU A 43 -6.69 -7.44 13.58
CA LEU A 43 -6.83 -5.99 13.70
C LEU A 43 -8.27 -5.54 13.36
N PHE A 44 -8.84 -6.06 12.27
CA PHE A 44 -10.20 -5.74 11.87
C PHE A 44 -11.24 -6.14 12.94
N VAL A 45 -11.08 -7.31 13.56
CA VAL A 45 -11.98 -7.75 14.62
C VAL A 45 -11.83 -6.91 15.88
N VAL A 46 -10.60 -6.59 16.29
CA VAL A 46 -10.33 -5.82 17.53
C VAL A 46 -10.78 -4.37 17.36
N ASP A 47 -10.32 -3.70 16.32
CA ASP A 47 -10.62 -2.29 16.08
C ASP A 47 -12.05 -2.10 15.56
N GLY A 48 -12.55 -3.04 14.77
CA GLY A 48 -13.94 -3.04 14.31
C GLY A 48 -14.91 -3.13 15.46
N LYS A 49 -14.63 -3.94 16.49
CA LYS A 49 -15.43 -4.00 17.71
C LYS A 49 -15.48 -2.65 18.44
N ALA A 50 -14.34 -1.97 18.53
CA ALA A 50 -14.25 -0.69 19.22
C ALA A 50 -14.92 0.45 18.43
N THR A 51 -14.86 0.39 17.09
CA THR A 51 -15.31 1.48 16.22
C THR A 51 -16.80 1.38 15.84
N PHE A 52 -17.31 0.17 15.62
CA PHE A 52 -18.67 -0.06 15.12
C PHE A 52 -19.67 -0.46 16.20
N ASP A 53 -19.26 -0.44 17.47
CA ASP A 53 -20.09 -0.80 18.63
C ASP A 53 -20.89 -2.10 18.40
N LEU A 54 -20.22 -3.09 17.81
CA LEU A 54 -20.80 -4.36 17.40
C LEU A 54 -21.32 -5.09 18.65
N ASP A 55 -22.58 -5.47 18.62
CA ASP A 55 -23.31 -6.13 19.70
C ASP A 55 -22.51 -7.30 20.27
N LYS A 56 -22.56 -7.50 21.60
CA LYS A 56 -21.92 -8.64 22.31
C LYS A 56 -22.34 -10.01 21.78
N LYS A 57 -23.42 -10.08 20.99
CA LYS A 57 -23.93 -11.30 20.35
C LYS A 57 -23.30 -11.59 18.97
N THR A 58 -22.47 -10.69 18.43
CA THR A 58 -21.88 -10.87 17.12
C THR A 58 -20.79 -11.96 17.17
N ASP A 59 -20.93 -12.94 16.31
CA ASP A 59 -19.94 -14.01 16.15
C ASP A 59 -18.72 -13.50 15.37
N TYR A 60 -17.73 -13.02 16.12
CA TYR A 60 -16.51 -12.42 15.56
C TYR A 60 -15.73 -13.36 14.64
N LEU A 61 -15.84 -14.68 14.85
CA LEU A 61 -15.20 -15.67 13.97
C LEU A 61 -15.84 -15.64 12.58
N LYS A 62 -17.16 -15.51 12.52
CA LYS A 62 -17.86 -15.40 11.21
C LYS A 62 -17.51 -14.09 10.52
N VAL A 63 -17.49 -12.97 11.24
CA VAL A 63 -17.12 -11.64 10.69
C VAL A 63 -15.70 -11.68 10.12
N SER A 64 -14.74 -12.22 10.88
CA SER A 64 -13.36 -12.41 10.44
C SER A 64 -13.28 -13.27 9.18
N LYS A 65 -14.00 -14.38 9.12
CA LYS A 65 -14.04 -15.27 7.95
C LYS A 65 -14.55 -14.55 6.69
N TYR A 66 -15.66 -13.80 6.79
CA TYR A 66 -16.18 -13.04 5.67
C TYR A 66 -15.21 -11.94 5.22
N PHE A 67 -14.54 -11.29 6.17
CA PHE A 67 -13.55 -10.28 5.88
C PHE A 67 -12.33 -10.86 5.13
N ILE A 68 -11.83 -12.03 5.55
CA ILE A 68 -10.75 -12.74 4.86
C ILE A 68 -11.16 -13.10 3.42
N ILE A 69 -12.38 -13.61 3.24
CA ILE A 69 -12.90 -13.93 1.89
C ILE A 69 -12.94 -12.68 1.02
N LEU A 70 -13.43 -11.55 1.55
CA LEU A 70 -13.48 -10.28 0.81
C LEU A 70 -12.07 -9.82 0.41
N LEU A 71 -11.11 -9.84 1.35
CA LEU A 71 -9.70 -9.50 1.07
C LEU A 71 -9.10 -10.42 0.00
N SER A 72 -9.37 -11.72 0.07
CA SER A 72 -8.86 -12.68 -0.91
C SER A 72 -9.40 -12.41 -2.31
N ILE A 73 -10.67 -12.04 -2.44
CA ILE A 73 -11.29 -11.67 -3.73
C ILE A 73 -10.62 -10.40 -4.28
N ILE A 74 -10.42 -9.38 -3.46
CA ILE A 74 -9.75 -8.14 -3.87
C ILE A 74 -8.31 -8.42 -4.29
N ALA A 75 -7.55 -9.18 -3.50
CA ALA A 75 -6.18 -9.55 -3.80
C ALA A 75 -6.08 -10.34 -5.11
N PHE A 76 -7.00 -11.30 -5.34
CA PHE A 76 -7.07 -12.04 -6.58
C PHE A 76 -7.38 -11.14 -7.78
N ALA A 77 -8.33 -10.22 -7.64
CA ALA A 77 -8.68 -9.26 -8.70
C ALA A 77 -7.50 -8.34 -9.07
N VAL A 78 -6.71 -7.91 -8.09
CA VAL A 78 -5.49 -7.11 -8.31
C VAL A 78 -4.41 -7.97 -8.97
N ALA A 79 -4.16 -9.18 -8.46
CA ALA A 79 -3.16 -10.10 -9.00
C ALA A 79 -3.47 -10.50 -10.45
N SER A 80 -4.75 -10.69 -10.80
CA SER A 80 -5.17 -11.04 -12.17
C SER A 80 -4.89 -9.95 -13.21
N LYS A 81 -4.66 -8.72 -12.79
CA LYS A 81 -4.27 -7.61 -13.69
C LYS A 81 -2.81 -7.66 -14.12
N GLY A 82 -1.98 -8.47 -13.47
CA GLY A 82 -0.56 -8.61 -13.81
C GLY A 82 0.25 -7.33 -13.59
N PHE A 83 -0.09 -6.54 -12.57
CA PHE A 83 0.71 -5.38 -12.19
C PHE A 83 2.11 -5.81 -11.75
N ASP A 84 3.11 -4.97 -12.06
CA ASP A 84 4.47 -5.14 -11.58
C ASP A 84 4.48 -5.12 -10.03
N ILE A 85 5.19 -6.07 -9.43
CA ILE A 85 5.30 -6.20 -7.96
C ILE A 85 5.89 -4.92 -7.36
N LEU A 86 6.92 -4.36 -8.02
CA LEU A 86 7.53 -3.10 -7.59
C LEU A 86 6.50 -1.97 -7.52
N TYR A 87 5.61 -1.87 -8.52
CA TYR A 87 4.54 -0.88 -8.53
C TYR A 87 3.60 -1.02 -7.34
N LEU A 88 3.20 -2.26 -7.01
CA LEU A 88 2.33 -2.52 -5.86
C LEU A 88 3.00 -2.20 -4.52
N PHE A 89 4.30 -2.46 -4.38
CA PHE A 89 5.06 -2.06 -3.19
C PHE A 89 5.12 -0.54 -3.04
N LEU A 90 5.48 0.17 -4.10
CA LEU A 90 5.53 1.64 -4.09
C LEU A 90 4.15 2.25 -3.79
N LEU A 91 3.08 1.63 -4.28
CA LEU A 91 1.72 2.04 -3.96
C LEU A 91 1.40 1.85 -2.47
N ALA A 92 1.79 0.73 -1.88
CA ALA A 92 1.63 0.48 -0.45
C ALA A 92 2.45 1.49 0.39
N ASP A 93 3.68 1.80 -0.02
CA ASP A 93 4.51 2.82 0.62
C ASP A 93 3.88 4.21 0.57
N LEU A 94 3.19 4.56 -0.52
CA LEU A 94 2.45 5.83 -0.61
C LEU A 94 1.36 5.93 0.47
N PHE A 95 0.61 4.83 0.70
CA PHE A 95 -0.36 4.78 1.80
C PHE A 95 0.34 4.98 3.15
N CYS A 96 1.42 4.26 3.41
CA CYS A 96 2.19 4.41 4.65
C CYS A 96 2.66 5.86 4.86
N CYS A 97 3.15 6.51 3.82
CA CYS A 97 3.60 7.91 3.85
C CYS A 97 2.48 8.87 4.26
N ALA A 98 1.26 8.66 3.76
CA ALA A 98 0.12 9.51 4.10
C ALA A 98 -0.32 9.38 5.58
N PHE A 99 -0.12 8.21 6.19
CA PHE A 99 -0.48 7.96 7.58
C PHE A 99 0.58 8.42 8.58
N VAL A 100 1.84 8.32 8.23
CA VAL A 100 3.00 8.41 9.15
C VAL A 100 2.94 9.66 10.03
N ILE A 101 2.85 10.86 9.44
CA ILE A 101 2.89 12.09 10.23
C ILE A 101 1.64 12.26 11.09
N THR A 102 0.48 11.89 10.59
CA THR A 102 -0.78 11.98 11.36
C THR A 102 -0.73 11.09 12.60
N VAL A 103 -0.22 9.87 12.45
CA VAL A 103 -0.04 8.92 13.57
C VAL A 103 0.95 9.48 14.59
N PHE A 104 2.15 9.88 14.16
CA PHE A 104 3.15 10.44 15.07
C PHE A 104 2.66 11.72 15.76
N TYR A 105 1.95 12.58 15.05
CA TYR A 105 1.42 13.82 15.63
C TYR A 105 0.37 13.53 16.72
N SER A 106 -0.40 12.46 16.58
CA SER A 106 -1.41 12.05 17.58
C SER A 106 -0.81 11.65 18.93
N PHE A 107 0.44 11.17 18.97
CA PHE A 107 1.14 10.88 20.22
C PHE A 107 1.52 12.13 21.01
N TYR A 108 1.75 13.25 20.33
CA TYR A 108 2.18 14.48 20.96
C TYR A 108 1.02 15.43 21.28
N LYS A 109 -0.09 15.33 20.55
CA LYS A 109 -1.24 16.25 20.70
C LYS A 109 -2.54 15.53 20.40
N LYS A 110 -3.56 15.86 21.22
CA LYS A 110 -4.94 15.45 20.92
C LYS A 110 -5.38 16.08 19.60
N ILE A 111 -5.67 15.26 18.62
CA ILE A 111 -6.19 15.65 17.32
C ILE A 111 -7.68 15.26 17.28
N ASN A 112 -8.50 16.13 16.68
CA ASN A 112 -9.87 15.73 16.37
C ASN A 112 -9.85 14.65 15.27
N GLU A 113 -10.56 13.56 15.49
CA GLU A 113 -10.66 12.42 14.57
C GLU A 113 -10.99 12.86 13.14
N LYS A 114 -11.98 13.75 12.98
CA LYS A 114 -12.36 14.27 11.65
C LYS A 114 -11.21 15.00 10.96
N THR A 115 -10.38 15.72 11.73
CA THR A 115 -9.22 16.43 11.18
C THR A 115 -8.11 15.44 10.78
N ALA A 116 -7.91 14.39 11.56
CA ALA A 116 -6.95 13.33 11.24
C ALA A 116 -7.34 12.61 9.93
N TYR A 117 -8.57 12.11 9.82
CA TYR A 117 -9.05 11.48 8.60
C TYR A 117 -8.95 12.38 7.38
N PHE A 118 -9.39 13.64 7.51
CA PHE A 118 -9.36 14.60 6.41
C PHE A 118 -7.93 14.91 5.95
N SER A 119 -6.97 15.03 6.87
CA SER A 119 -5.57 15.27 6.53
C SER A 119 -4.95 14.09 5.78
N ILE A 120 -5.23 12.85 6.22
CA ILE A 120 -4.76 11.63 5.56
C ILE A 120 -5.35 11.51 4.15
N ILE A 121 -6.66 11.70 4.00
CA ILE A 121 -7.34 11.58 2.71
C ILE A 121 -6.78 12.62 1.72
N ILE A 122 -6.60 13.86 2.13
CA ILE A 122 -6.04 14.90 1.25
C ILE A 122 -4.58 14.57 0.90
N GLY A 123 -3.77 14.16 1.87
CA GLY A 123 -2.39 13.75 1.62
C GLY A 123 -2.30 12.62 0.61
N LEU A 124 -3.15 11.61 0.78
CA LEU A 124 -3.23 10.46 -0.12
C LEU A 124 -3.67 10.86 -1.53
N LEU A 125 -4.75 11.64 -1.65
CA LEU A 125 -5.24 12.10 -2.95
C LEU A 125 -4.20 12.95 -3.68
N ALA A 126 -3.54 13.87 -2.98
CA ALA A 126 -2.48 14.68 -3.57
C ALA A 126 -1.27 13.83 -3.99
N GLY A 127 -0.89 12.84 -3.19
CA GLY A 127 0.13 11.86 -3.55
C GLY A 127 -0.24 11.06 -4.80
N PHE A 128 -1.47 10.55 -4.88
CA PHE A 128 -1.98 9.81 -6.04
C PHE A 128 -1.98 10.64 -7.33
N LEU A 129 -2.28 11.93 -7.26
CA LEU A 129 -2.25 12.81 -8.44
C LEU A 129 -0.85 12.86 -9.09
N MET A 130 0.20 12.76 -8.27
CA MET A 130 1.58 12.77 -8.73
C MET A 130 2.15 11.38 -8.96
N PHE A 131 1.53 10.34 -8.40
CA PHE A 131 1.98 8.96 -8.49
C PHE A 131 1.90 8.46 -9.94
N PRO A 132 2.93 7.75 -10.46
CA PRO A 132 2.94 7.27 -11.83
C PRO A 132 1.93 6.15 -12.04
N PHE A 133 1.52 5.97 -13.31
CA PHE A 133 0.74 4.80 -13.73
C PHE A 133 1.59 3.51 -13.66
N PRO A 134 0.96 2.32 -13.75
CA PRO A 134 1.67 1.05 -13.61
C PRO A 134 2.81 0.80 -14.61
N ASP A 135 2.80 1.51 -15.73
CA ASP A 135 3.86 1.50 -16.76
C ASP A 135 4.99 2.50 -16.48
N PHE A 136 4.94 3.23 -15.36
CA PHE A 136 5.86 4.31 -14.99
C PHE A 136 6.02 5.41 -16.05
N SER A 137 5.12 5.49 -17.03
CA SER A 137 5.23 6.42 -18.17
C SER A 137 4.71 7.81 -17.83
N LYS A 138 3.66 7.92 -17.01
CA LYS A 138 2.96 9.17 -16.71
C LYS A 138 2.34 9.14 -15.33
N SER A 139 2.05 10.31 -14.77
CA SER A 139 1.16 10.48 -13.64
C SER A 139 -0.12 11.20 -14.06
N LEU A 140 -1.16 11.15 -13.23
CA LEU A 140 -2.44 11.81 -13.49
C LEU A 140 -2.24 13.33 -13.71
N LEU A 141 -1.45 13.97 -12.87
CA LEU A 141 -1.21 15.40 -12.92
C LEU A 141 -0.40 15.80 -14.16
N VAL A 142 0.61 15.02 -14.49
CA VAL A 142 1.50 15.32 -15.63
C VAL A 142 0.86 14.94 -16.96
N GLY A 143 0.04 13.88 -17.00
CA GLY A 143 -0.69 13.52 -18.20
C GLY A 143 -1.67 14.62 -18.66
N VAL A 144 -2.13 15.47 -17.72
CA VAL A 144 -3.06 16.57 -18.00
C VAL A 144 -2.34 17.89 -18.32
N PHE A 145 -1.22 18.17 -17.63
CA PHE A 145 -0.61 19.51 -17.64
C PHE A 145 0.68 19.64 -18.45
N LEU A 146 1.38 18.53 -18.75
CA LEU A 146 2.68 18.59 -19.46
C LEU A 146 2.59 17.91 -20.84
N PRO A 147 3.12 18.59 -21.90
CA PRO A 147 3.29 17.99 -23.22
C PRO A 147 4.19 16.74 -23.16
N LYS A 148 3.89 15.75 -23.99
CA LYS A 148 4.60 14.45 -24.04
C LYS A 148 6.11 14.58 -24.28
N GLU A 149 6.56 15.66 -24.86
CA GLU A 149 7.96 15.93 -25.23
C GLU A 149 8.89 16.14 -24.02
N TYR A 150 8.34 16.52 -22.87
CA TYR A 150 9.11 16.72 -21.63
C TYR A 150 9.22 15.49 -20.74
N PHE A 151 8.72 14.35 -21.20
CA PHE A 151 8.66 13.11 -20.41
C PHE A 151 9.96 12.31 -20.56
N SER A 152 10.93 12.60 -19.70
CA SER A 152 12.12 11.76 -19.53
C SER A 152 11.94 10.78 -18.35
N PRO A 153 12.65 9.66 -18.32
CA PRO A 153 12.67 8.75 -17.16
C PRO A 153 13.03 9.44 -15.86
N PHE A 154 13.85 10.48 -15.92
CA PHE A 154 14.23 11.31 -14.78
C PHE A 154 13.02 12.10 -14.22
N VAL A 155 12.14 12.61 -15.08
CA VAL A 155 10.92 13.31 -14.64
C VAL A 155 9.95 12.35 -13.96
N ALA A 156 9.77 11.14 -14.49
CA ALA A 156 8.92 10.12 -13.90
C ALA A 156 9.41 9.73 -12.49
N GLN A 157 10.71 9.56 -12.33
CA GLN A 157 11.34 9.24 -11.05
C GLN A 157 11.25 10.38 -10.04
N SER A 158 11.41 11.62 -10.50
CA SER A 158 11.25 12.81 -9.67
C SER A 158 9.82 12.99 -9.19
N LEU A 159 8.83 12.70 -10.02
CA LEU A 159 7.41 12.75 -9.67
C LEU A 159 7.03 11.67 -8.66
N LEU A 160 7.58 10.47 -8.79
CA LEU A 160 7.42 9.41 -7.81
C LEU A 160 7.91 9.88 -6.44
N PHE A 161 9.12 10.41 -6.37
CA PHE A 161 9.68 10.92 -5.12
C PHE A 161 8.86 12.09 -4.54
N LEU A 162 8.41 13.00 -5.41
CA LEU A 162 7.55 14.12 -5.03
C LEU A 162 6.20 13.65 -4.51
N SER A 163 5.63 12.59 -5.06
CA SER A 163 4.36 12.01 -4.58
C SER A 163 4.47 11.55 -3.13
N PHE A 164 5.56 10.90 -2.74
CA PHE A 164 5.81 10.50 -1.35
C PHE A 164 6.00 11.70 -0.43
N LEU A 165 6.78 12.70 -0.86
CA LEU A 165 6.96 13.92 -0.08
C LEU A 165 5.63 14.65 0.15
N VAL A 166 4.83 14.82 -0.89
CA VAL A 166 3.53 15.49 -0.78
C VAL A 166 2.59 14.68 0.11
N ALA A 167 2.49 13.37 -0.08
CA ALA A 167 1.67 12.51 0.76
C ALA A 167 2.06 12.59 2.25
N THR A 168 3.35 12.74 2.54
CA THR A 168 3.88 12.82 3.91
C THR A 168 3.65 14.21 4.53
N PHE A 169 4.04 15.27 3.84
CA PHE A 169 4.09 16.61 4.45
C PHE A 169 2.77 17.39 4.37
N LEU A 170 1.91 17.11 3.41
CA LEU A 170 0.63 17.79 3.29
C LEU A 170 -0.29 17.55 4.49
N PRO A 171 -0.41 16.33 5.04
CA PRO A 171 -1.10 16.10 6.30
C PRO A 171 -0.55 16.93 7.46
N ALA A 172 0.78 17.08 7.57
CA ALA A 172 1.40 17.89 8.61
C ALA A 172 1.00 19.35 8.54
N ILE A 173 0.95 19.91 7.32
CA ILE A 173 0.54 21.30 7.08
C ILE A 173 -0.92 21.49 7.49
N ILE A 174 -1.81 20.58 7.08
CA ILE A 174 -3.24 20.63 7.41
C ILE A 174 -3.46 20.55 8.92
N LEU A 175 -2.77 19.65 9.61
CA LEU A 175 -2.84 19.51 11.06
C LEU A 175 -2.34 20.75 11.81
N ARG A 176 -1.36 21.47 11.25
CA ARG A 176 -0.86 22.73 11.80
C ARG A 176 -1.85 23.89 11.59
N LEU A 177 -2.42 24.02 10.39
CA LEU A 177 -3.35 25.10 10.05
C LEU A 177 -4.65 25.01 10.83
N LYS A 178 -5.15 23.81 11.11
CA LYS A 178 -6.42 23.61 11.83
C LYS A 178 -6.29 23.69 13.35
N LYS A 179 -5.10 24.01 13.86
CA LYS A 179 -4.81 24.19 15.27
C LYS A 179 -5.17 25.60 15.78
N ASN A 180 -5.35 26.57 14.88
CA ASN A 180 -5.85 27.92 15.16
C ASN A 180 -7.36 27.94 14.94
#